data_4899f849a4959ede75e8c120ed1ab1db
#
_entry.id   4899f849a4959ede75e8c120ed1ab1db
#
_cell.length_a   1.000
_cell.length_b   1.000
_cell.length_c   1.000
_cell.angle_alpha   90.00
_cell.angle_beta   90.00
_cell.angle_gamma   90.00
#
_symmetry.space_group_name_H-M   'P 1'
#
loop_
_entity.id
_entity.type
_entity.pdbx_description
1 polymer ?
#
loop_
_entity_poly.entity_id
_entity_poly.type
_entity_poly.pdbx_seq_one_letter_code
_entity_poly.pdbx_strand_id
1 'polypeptide(L)'
;MLHDKDIAKIQELKIFFKDTWISPEFFKEYLDLFKISKASKIFKSVKETGVPFGDIINLLLILPFTMSKTINSLYTSKFTSPTKGKKDVYYRALSNQKINWRNILLLFVKRYISLSQGFKSGEDKYKCLIFDDTDISKTGKTIEGVSKIYNHVTKTYIFGYKLLVAGYWNDSVFIPVDFSFHREYKDNQKKKYGLSKKEYKRQKKTKRESKLPVAKRYKELNAKKTDILVQMFKRIKQRKIEVDYILFDSWFTSISLVSKLLKISANVNIIGMYKYNSKVKIGNTENTIKQLRKQKKKLKRSRKYNFYYLAYKGLIDDIEVNIFLIRRGKRGAWHTIISTDTSLNFNQMMNIYKKRWSIEVFFKEAKQLLGLGKSQSTNLDVQIAQTTINMIQYLLVSLKYRQQAYETIDGLFKDIKQDFIEHKLDERIMIAIVELISVLEFIIVDFDIEATISNLIRYNEKFEFLIKIKEKDNLCKLAA
;
A
#
# COMPACT_ATOMS: atom_id res chain seq x y z
N MET A 1 38.82 11.54 38.49
CA MET A 1 38.89 10.41 37.51
C MET A 1 37.59 9.65 37.60
N LEU A 2 36.93 9.41 36.48
CA LEU A 2 35.75 8.56 36.39
C LEU A 2 36.03 7.16 36.95
N HIS A 3 35.21 6.69 37.84
CA HIS A 3 35.28 5.29 38.29
C HIS A 3 34.93 4.33 37.13
N ASP A 4 35.63 3.22 36.98
CA ASP A 4 35.35 2.25 35.89
C ASP A 4 33.88 1.82 35.80
N LYS A 5 33.16 1.81 36.95
CA LYS A 5 31.72 1.55 37.01
C LYS A 5 30.88 2.63 36.26
N ASP A 6 31.29 3.88 36.28
CA ASP A 6 30.58 5.00 35.68
C ASP A 6 30.86 5.04 34.18
N ILE A 7 32.09 4.70 33.77
CA ILE A 7 32.44 4.53 32.36
C ILE A 7 31.64 3.37 31.75
N ALA A 8 31.48 2.26 32.49
CA ALA A 8 30.66 1.14 32.05
C ALA A 8 29.17 1.55 31.89
N LYS A 9 28.61 2.27 32.88
CA LYS A 9 27.23 2.77 32.78
C LYS A 9 27.01 3.75 31.61
N ILE A 10 27.96 4.67 31.38
CA ILE A 10 27.89 5.60 30.24
C ILE A 10 27.99 4.84 28.92
N GLN A 11 28.83 3.81 28.86
CA GLN A 11 28.93 2.95 27.68
C GLN A 11 27.67 2.11 27.47
N GLU A 12 27.06 1.58 28.52
CA GLU A 12 25.78 0.89 28.47
C GLU A 12 24.66 1.81 27.98
N LEU A 13 24.57 3.04 28.51
CA LEU A 13 23.63 4.07 28.02
C LEU A 13 23.90 4.41 26.54
N LYS A 14 25.14 4.61 26.14
CA LYS A 14 25.50 4.87 24.73
C LYS A 14 25.14 3.68 23.82
N ILE A 15 25.31 2.44 24.28
CA ILE A 15 24.91 1.23 23.57
C ILE A 15 23.40 1.11 23.54
N PHE A 16 22.70 1.33 24.66
CA PHE A 16 21.25 1.34 24.74
C PHE A 16 20.64 2.35 23.77
N PHE A 17 21.12 3.60 23.75
CA PHE A 17 20.63 4.62 22.82
C PHE A 17 21.05 4.37 21.36
N LYS A 18 22.12 3.63 21.12
CA LYS A 18 22.48 3.16 19.76
C LYS A 18 21.60 2.00 19.30
N ASP A 19 21.25 1.08 20.19
CA ASP A 19 20.47 -0.11 19.83
C ASP A 19 18.95 0.14 19.83
N THR A 20 18.45 1.05 20.65
CA THR A 20 17.04 1.50 20.64
C THR A 20 16.68 2.38 19.44
N TRP A 21 17.62 2.59 18.53
CA TRP A 21 17.37 3.29 17.28
C TRP A 21 16.34 2.59 16.36
N ILE A 22 15.89 1.41 16.75
CA ILE A 22 15.03 0.55 15.98
C ILE A 22 13.56 0.80 16.35
N SER A 23 12.93 1.61 15.56
CA SER A 23 11.50 1.78 15.39
C SER A 23 10.67 2.06 16.66
N PRO A 24 9.71 2.99 16.57
CA PRO A 24 8.68 3.15 17.60
C PRO A 24 8.12 1.78 17.98
N GLU A 25 7.73 1.58 19.23
CA GLU A 25 7.13 0.34 19.75
C GLU A 25 6.06 -0.23 18.83
N PHE A 26 5.29 0.67 18.23
CA PHE A 26 4.30 0.37 17.18
C PHE A 26 4.86 -0.48 16.03
N PHE A 27 5.99 -0.08 15.44
CA PHE A 27 6.53 -0.83 14.30
C PHE A 27 7.09 -2.18 14.73
N LYS A 28 7.72 -2.27 15.89
CA LYS A 28 8.24 -3.52 16.41
C LYS A 28 7.12 -4.52 16.66
N GLU A 29 6.07 -4.11 17.35
CA GLU A 29 4.89 -4.94 17.60
C GLU A 29 4.25 -5.44 16.31
N TYR A 30 3.99 -4.52 15.34
CA TYR A 30 3.36 -4.90 14.07
C TYR A 30 4.26 -5.74 13.17
N LEU A 31 5.56 -5.50 13.17
CA LEU A 31 6.51 -6.33 12.43
C LEU A 31 6.55 -7.76 12.99
N ASP A 32 6.46 -7.90 14.30
CA ASP A 32 6.37 -9.21 14.96
C ASP A 32 5.02 -9.88 14.68
N LEU A 33 3.93 -9.15 14.73
CA LEU A 33 2.59 -9.64 14.33
C LEU A 33 2.59 -10.17 12.90
N PHE A 34 3.24 -9.49 11.96
CA PHE A 34 3.36 -9.95 10.58
C PHE A 34 4.35 -11.09 10.38
N LYS A 35 5.09 -11.53 11.42
CA LYS A 35 6.06 -12.63 11.39
C LYS A 35 7.03 -12.49 10.22
N ILE A 36 7.72 -11.36 10.14
CA ILE A 36 8.72 -11.06 9.10
C ILE A 36 9.82 -12.11 9.04
N SER A 37 10.08 -12.84 10.13
CA SER A 37 10.97 -14.00 10.16
C SER A 37 10.63 -15.06 9.10
N LYS A 38 9.35 -15.25 8.74
CA LYS A 38 8.94 -16.13 7.64
C LYS A 38 9.31 -15.57 6.28
N ALA A 39 9.20 -14.25 6.09
CA ALA A 39 9.71 -13.59 4.90
C ALA A 39 11.24 -13.71 4.85
N SER A 40 11.95 -13.64 5.99
CA SER A 40 13.41 -13.80 6.04
C SER A 40 13.89 -15.16 5.50
N LYS A 41 13.10 -16.23 5.61
CA LYS A 41 13.43 -17.53 5.01
C LYS A 41 13.43 -17.48 3.48
N ILE A 42 12.51 -16.72 2.88
CA ILE A 42 12.49 -16.48 1.42
C ILE A 42 13.74 -15.71 1.00
N PHE A 43 14.29 -14.89 1.88
CA PHE A 43 15.45 -14.03 1.61
C PHE A 43 16.78 -14.70 1.94
N LYS A 44 16.84 -15.68 2.85
CA LYS A 44 18.06 -16.45 3.09
C LYS A 44 18.57 -17.12 1.82
N SER A 45 17.67 -17.60 0.96
CA SER A 45 18.04 -18.14 -0.36
C SER A 45 18.55 -17.10 -1.37
N VAL A 46 18.39 -15.80 -1.08
CA VAL A 46 18.76 -14.69 -1.97
C VAL A 46 20.00 -13.96 -1.47
N LYS A 47 20.23 -13.98 -0.14
CA LYS A 47 21.36 -13.30 0.51
C LYS A 47 21.79 -14.08 1.75
N GLU A 48 22.99 -14.66 1.68
CA GLU A 48 23.52 -15.50 2.75
C GLU A 48 24.38 -14.72 3.77
N THR A 49 24.98 -13.60 3.36
CA THR A 49 25.93 -12.83 4.18
C THR A 49 25.58 -11.34 4.27
N GLY A 50 26.07 -10.67 5.32
CA GLY A 50 25.94 -9.23 5.56
C GLY A 50 24.65 -8.85 6.29
N VAL A 51 24.17 -7.60 6.10
CA VAL A 51 23.00 -7.08 6.83
C VAL A 51 21.78 -7.97 6.63
N PRO A 52 21.15 -8.47 7.72
CA PRO A 52 19.97 -9.31 7.63
C PRO A 52 18.85 -8.63 6.84
N PHE A 53 18.13 -9.43 6.06
CA PHE A 53 17.08 -8.84 5.22
C PHE A 53 15.94 -8.22 6.04
N GLY A 54 15.66 -8.75 7.23
CA GLY A 54 14.68 -8.17 8.15
C GLY A 54 15.00 -6.70 8.47
N ASP A 55 16.26 -6.40 8.77
CA ASP A 55 16.72 -5.05 9.07
C ASP A 55 16.59 -4.11 7.85
N ILE A 56 16.86 -4.64 6.65
CA ILE A 56 16.67 -3.88 5.40
C ILE A 56 15.19 -3.52 5.22
N ILE A 57 14.29 -4.48 5.38
CA ILE A 57 12.85 -4.25 5.24
C ILE A 57 12.34 -3.31 6.34
N ASN A 58 12.77 -3.49 7.58
CA ASN A 58 12.36 -2.62 8.69
C ASN A 58 12.68 -1.17 8.37
N LEU A 59 13.91 -0.86 7.96
CA LEU A 59 14.29 0.50 7.59
C LEU A 59 13.42 1.04 6.44
N LEU A 60 13.21 0.24 5.40
CA LEU A 60 12.40 0.66 4.24
C LEU A 60 10.94 0.91 4.64
N LEU A 61 10.39 0.15 5.58
CA LEU A 61 9.01 0.30 6.05
C LEU A 61 8.82 1.56 6.90
N ILE A 62 9.80 1.91 7.73
CA ILE A 62 9.71 3.10 8.61
C ILE A 62 10.04 4.41 7.88
N LEU A 63 10.69 4.35 6.73
CA LEU A 63 11.19 5.52 6.01
C LEU A 63 10.17 6.67 5.80
N PRO A 64 8.90 6.45 5.44
CA PRO A 64 7.92 7.54 5.27
C PRO A 64 7.59 8.29 6.57
N PHE A 65 7.79 7.64 7.71
CA PHE A 65 7.50 8.20 9.03
C PHE A 65 8.69 8.97 9.61
N THR A 66 9.89 8.80 9.04
CA THR A 66 11.08 9.56 9.42
C THR A 66 11.05 10.97 8.82
N MET A 67 11.89 11.87 9.35
CA MET A 67 12.12 13.18 8.72
C MET A 67 12.79 13.04 7.35
N SER A 68 13.46 11.93 7.09
CA SER A 68 14.22 11.65 5.87
C SER A 68 13.36 10.89 4.87
N LYS A 69 12.98 11.53 3.77
CA LYS A 69 12.11 10.95 2.73
C LYS A 69 12.80 9.91 1.83
N THR A 70 14.12 9.81 1.88
CA THR A 70 14.90 8.91 1.01
C THR A 70 16.00 8.21 1.81
N ILE A 71 16.44 7.06 1.31
CA ILE A 71 17.58 6.35 1.89
C ILE A 71 18.82 7.26 1.91
N ASN A 72 19.04 8.03 0.84
CA ASN A 72 20.19 8.93 0.79
C ASN A 72 20.09 10.03 1.85
N SER A 73 18.94 10.70 1.99
CA SER A 73 18.75 11.73 3.01
C SER A 73 18.89 11.19 4.43
N LEU A 74 18.50 9.94 4.66
CA LEU A 74 18.69 9.27 5.94
C LEU A 74 20.17 9.12 6.29
N TYR A 75 21.01 8.73 5.32
CA TYR A 75 22.45 8.55 5.51
C TYR A 75 23.26 9.85 5.50
N THR A 76 22.76 10.91 4.90
CA THR A 76 23.41 12.23 4.94
C THR A 76 23.02 13.07 6.15
N SER A 77 21.98 12.66 6.86
CA SER A 77 21.56 13.30 8.11
C SER A 77 22.54 12.99 9.24
N LYS A 78 23.08 14.02 9.90
CA LYS A 78 23.90 13.84 11.10
C LYS A 78 23.14 13.20 12.28
N PHE A 79 21.82 13.22 12.22
CA PHE A 79 20.93 12.87 13.33
C PHE A 79 20.23 11.51 13.17
N THR A 80 20.20 10.93 11.96
CA THR A 80 19.39 9.73 11.66
C THR A 80 20.17 8.67 10.89
N SER A 81 21.50 8.64 11.02
CA SER A 81 22.31 7.65 10.31
C SER A 81 22.04 6.25 10.84
N PRO A 82 21.62 5.30 10.02
CA PRO A 82 21.38 3.92 10.45
C PRO A 82 22.68 3.24 10.84
N THR A 83 22.63 2.47 11.91
CA THR A 83 23.81 1.78 12.47
C THR A 83 24.20 0.53 11.66
N LYS A 84 23.29 -0.02 10.83
CA LYS A 84 23.52 -1.29 10.12
C LYS A 84 23.66 -1.09 8.61
N GLY A 85 24.89 -1.26 8.12
CA GLY A 85 25.21 -1.27 6.69
C GLY A 85 25.25 0.10 6.03
N LYS A 86 25.87 0.20 4.87
CA LYS A 86 25.91 1.41 4.04
C LYS A 86 24.69 1.52 3.14
N LYS A 87 24.35 2.71 2.65
CA LYS A 87 23.20 2.98 1.74
C LYS A 87 23.10 2.03 0.56
N ASP A 88 24.23 1.59 0.02
CA ASP A 88 24.28 0.68 -1.14
C ASP A 88 23.67 -0.70 -0.87
N VAL A 89 23.64 -1.14 0.39
CA VAL A 89 22.98 -2.40 0.78
C VAL A 89 21.49 -2.34 0.45
N TYR A 90 20.85 -1.22 0.75
CA TYR A 90 19.42 -1.01 0.50
C TYR A 90 19.11 -0.88 -0.99
N TYR A 91 19.94 -0.14 -1.74
CA TYR A 91 19.77 -0.01 -3.19
C TYR A 91 19.97 -1.36 -3.90
N ARG A 92 20.95 -2.14 -3.49
CA ARG A 92 21.17 -3.51 -4.03
C ARG A 92 20.01 -4.45 -3.69
N ALA A 93 19.46 -4.36 -2.47
CA ALA A 93 18.29 -5.15 -2.10
C ALA A 93 17.08 -4.80 -2.98
N LEU A 94 16.77 -3.51 -3.18
CA LEU A 94 15.67 -3.07 -4.03
C LEU A 94 15.83 -3.48 -5.50
N SER A 95 17.06 -3.55 -6.02
CA SER A 95 17.35 -3.93 -7.42
C SER A 95 17.60 -5.43 -7.61
N ASN A 96 17.51 -6.24 -6.57
CA ASN A 96 17.81 -7.67 -6.65
C ASN A 96 16.72 -8.42 -7.42
N GLN A 97 17.11 -8.99 -8.56
CA GLN A 97 16.21 -9.66 -9.50
C GLN A 97 15.68 -11.01 -9.00
N LYS A 98 16.35 -11.64 -8.04
CA LYS A 98 15.93 -12.93 -7.45
C LYS A 98 14.78 -12.79 -6.46
N ILE A 99 14.53 -11.58 -5.95
CA ILE A 99 13.48 -11.33 -4.95
C ILE A 99 12.10 -11.34 -5.62
N ASN A 100 11.24 -12.23 -5.15
CA ASN A 100 9.84 -12.27 -5.57
C ASN A 100 8.97 -11.31 -4.75
N TRP A 101 9.04 -10.02 -5.07
CA TRP A 101 8.30 -8.97 -4.38
C TRP A 101 6.78 -9.20 -4.33
N ARG A 102 6.20 -9.79 -5.40
CA ARG A 102 4.77 -10.15 -5.41
C ARG A 102 4.44 -11.20 -4.36
N ASN A 103 5.28 -12.22 -4.21
CA ASN A 103 5.05 -13.26 -3.22
C ASN A 103 5.15 -12.70 -1.80
N ILE A 104 6.07 -11.76 -1.58
CA ILE A 104 6.18 -11.05 -0.30
C ILE A 104 4.91 -10.29 0.01
N LEU A 105 4.41 -9.46 -0.91
CA LEU A 105 3.16 -8.74 -0.71
C LEU A 105 2.01 -9.69 -0.36
N LEU A 106 1.85 -10.78 -1.12
CA LEU A 106 0.79 -11.76 -0.88
C LEU A 106 0.91 -12.48 0.47
N LEU A 107 2.12 -12.67 1.00
CA LEU A 107 2.33 -13.20 2.36
C LEU A 107 1.85 -12.20 3.41
N PHE A 108 2.20 -10.92 3.27
CA PHE A 108 1.72 -9.86 4.17
C PHE A 108 0.20 -9.73 4.11
N VAL A 109 -0.38 -9.74 2.92
CA VAL A 109 -1.84 -9.71 2.72
C VAL A 109 -2.52 -10.89 3.41
N LYS A 110 -2.03 -12.11 3.21
CA LYS A 110 -2.60 -13.30 3.86
C LYS A 110 -2.53 -13.19 5.38
N ARG A 111 -1.41 -12.70 5.91
CA ARG A 111 -1.26 -12.49 7.35
C ARG A 111 -2.19 -11.41 7.86
N TYR A 112 -2.32 -10.29 7.14
CA TYR A 112 -3.27 -9.23 7.45
C TYR A 112 -4.70 -9.79 7.56
N ILE A 113 -5.16 -10.54 6.54
CA ILE A 113 -6.50 -11.13 6.54
C ILE A 113 -6.70 -12.04 7.77
N SER A 114 -5.69 -12.87 8.11
CA SER A 114 -5.75 -13.72 9.30
C SER A 114 -5.83 -12.91 10.60
N LEU A 115 -5.05 -11.86 10.74
CA LEU A 115 -5.08 -10.97 11.92
C LEU A 115 -6.39 -10.21 12.02
N SER A 116 -6.94 -9.77 10.87
CA SER A 116 -8.18 -8.98 10.83
C SER A 116 -9.44 -9.79 11.15
N GLN A 117 -9.40 -11.11 11.11
CA GLN A 117 -10.54 -11.97 11.46
C GLN A 117 -10.98 -11.82 12.93
N GLY A 118 -10.07 -11.46 13.83
CA GLY A 118 -10.36 -11.20 15.24
C GLY A 118 -11.07 -9.85 15.50
N PHE A 119 -11.02 -8.92 14.56
CA PHE A 119 -11.55 -7.56 14.70
C PHE A 119 -12.87 -7.39 13.93
N LYS A 120 -13.82 -8.28 14.14
CA LYS A 120 -15.15 -8.16 13.52
C LYS A 120 -15.88 -6.98 14.13
N SER A 121 -15.99 -5.91 13.37
CA SER A 121 -16.84 -4.77 13.71
C SER A 121 -17.57 -4.31 12.46
N GLY A 122 -18.83 -4.66 12.31
CA GLY A 122 -19.70 -4.06 11.30
C GLY A 122 -20.69 -5.02 10.66
N GLU A 123 -21.78 -4.45 10.20
CA GLU A 123 -22.89 -5.13 9.51
C GLU A 123 -22.55 -5.61 8.09
N ASP A 124 -21.38 -5.21 7.58
CA ASP A 124 -20.99 -5.42 6.17
C ASP A 124 -20.20 -6.72 5.98
N LYS A 125 -20.91 -7.80 5.77
CA LYS A 125 -20.38 -9.17 5.63
C LYS A 125 -19.67 -9.48 4.29
N TYR A 126 -19.64 -8.54 3.33
CA TYR A 126 -19.19 -8.85 1.97
C TYR A 126 -17.69 -8.64 1.79
N LYS A 127 -17.03 -9.62 1.16
CA LYS A 127 -15.64 -9.61 0.77
C LYS A 127 -15.54 -9.19 -0.69
N CYS A 128 -15.06 -7.97 -0.95
CA CYS A 128 -15.03 -7.43 -2.29
C CYS A 128 -13.59 -7.33 -2.82
N LEU A 129 -13.38 -7.77 -4.05
CA LEU A 129 -12.16 -7.52 -4.80
C LEU A 129 -12.42 -6.36 -5.77
N ILE A 130 -11.56 -5.36 -5.73
CA ILE A 130 -11.72 -4.12 -6.47
C ILE A 130 -10.52 -3.95 -7.39
N PHE A 131 -10.76 -3.66 -8.67
CA PHE A 131 -9.70 -3.38 -9.63
C PHE A 131 -9.84 -1.98 -10.18
N ASP A 132 -8.74 -1.24 -10.18
CA ASP A 132 -8.66 0.05 -10.83
C ASP A 132 -7.21 0.38 -11.17
N ASP A 133 -6.99 1.39 -12.03
CA ASP A 133 -5.66 1.85 -12.34
C ASP A 133 -5.46 3.34 -12.01
N THR A 134 -4.22 3.68 -11.76
CA THR A 134 -3.83 5.07 -11.51
C THR A 134 -2.56 5.43 -12.26
N ASP A 135 -2.40 6.72 -12.56
CA ASP A 135 -1.21 7.25 -13.21
C ASP A 135 -0.08 7.40 -12.19
N ILE A 136 1.10 6.93 -12.56
CA ILE A 136 2.37 7.16 -11.86
C ILE A 136 3.23 8.02 -12.76
N SER A 137 3.21 9.33 -12.53
CA SER A 137 4.01 10.29 -13.29
C SER A 137 5.50 10.16 -13.00
N LYS A 138 6.31 10.36 -14.04
CA LYS A 138 7.77 10.38 -13.99
C LYS A 138 8.31 11.55 -14.80
N THR A 139 9.41 12.15 -14.35
CA THR A 139 10.07 13.25 -15.05
C THR A 139 11.13 12.76 -16.05
N GLY A 140 11.78 11.63 -15.74
CA GLY A 140 12.86 11.09 -16.56
C GLY A 140 12.39 10.23 -17.72
N LYS A 141 12.72 10.61 -18.95
CA LYS A 141 12.41 9.83 -20.17
C LYS A 141 13.26 8.58 -20.33
N THR A 142 14.40 8.51 -19.63
CA THR A 142 15.35 7.38 -19.67
C THR A 142 14.98 6.26 -18.70
N ILE A 143 13.97 6.47 -17.86
CA ILE A 143 13.50 5.45 -16.93
C ILE A 143 12.95 4.27 -17.72
N GLU A 144 13.37 3.07 -17.34
CA GLU A 144 12.98 1.84 -18.01
C GLU A 144 11.46 1.62 -17.98
N GLY A 145 10.88 1.42 -19.15
CA GLY A 145 9.47 1.09 -19.30
C GLY A 145 8.49 2.26 -19.21
N VAL A 146 8.93 3.51 -19.00
CA VAL A 146 8.02 4.66 -19.05
C VAL A 146 7.53 4.91 -20.49
N SER A 147 6.35 5.51 -20.60
CA SER A 147 5.80 5.97 -21.88
C SER A 147 4.97 7.25 -21.67
N LYS A 148 4.59 7.92 -22.75
CA LYS A 148 3.53 8.94 -22.68
C LYS A 148 2.21 8.25 -22.49
N ILE A 149 1.56 8.53 -21.37
CA ILE A 149 0.24 8.03 -21.00
C ILE A 149 -0.74 9.20 -20.92
N TYR A 150 -2.01 8.94 -21.25
CA TYR A 150 -3.04 9.96 -21.15
C TYR A 150 -3.57 10.06 -19.72
N ASN A 151 -3.48 11.24 -19.12
CA ASN A 151 -4.08 11.54 -17.82
C ASN A 151 -5.49 12.12 -18.03
N HIS A 152 -6.50 11.38 -17.57
CA HIS A 152 -7.91 11.75 -17.76
C HIS A 152 -8.34 12.96 -16.91
N VAL A 153 -7.64 13.23 -15.80
CA VAL A 153 -7.94 14.35 -14.90
C VAL A 153 -7.48 15.67 -15.50
N THR A 154 -6.21 15.73 -15.92
CA THR A 154 -5.63 16.95 -16.52
C THR A 154 -5.88 17.06 -18.03
N LYS A 155 -6.44 16.02 -18.65
CA LYS A 155 -6.64 15.90 -20.10
C LYS A 155 -5.36 16.11 -20.92
N THR A 156 -4.21 15.78 -20.34
CA THR A 156 -2.88 15.94 -20.93
C THR A 156 -2.13 14.63 -21.02
N TYR A 157 -1.05 14.62 -21.80
CA TYR A 157 -0.13 13.49 -21.84
C TYR A 157 1.03 13.70 -20.88
N ILE A 158 1.25 12.75 -20.00
CA ILE A 158 2.34 12.75 -19.03
C ILE A 158 3.28 11.56 -19.30
N PHE A 159 4.54 11.68 -18.89
CA PHE A 159 5.45 10.53 -18.85
C PHE A 159 5.21 9.72 -17.59
N GLY A 160 5.14 8.41 -17.72
CA GLY A 160 4.95 7.54 -16.56
C GLY A 160 4.46 6.14 -16.89
N TYR A 161 3.79 5.55 -15.92
CA TYR A 161 3.14 4.24 -16.00
C TYR A 161 1.67 4.36 -15.63
N LYS A 162 0.87 3.45 -16.15
CA LYS A 162 -0.42 3.08 -15.55
C LYS A 162 -0.16 1.97 -14.53
N LEU A 163 -0.53 2.18 -13.28
CA LEU A 163 -0.43 1.18 -12.23
C LEU A 163 -1.79 0.54 -12.01
N LEU A 164 -1.97 -0.68 -12.51
CA LEU A 164 -3.15 -1.49 -12.22
C LEU A 164 -3.00 -2.11 -10.83
N VAL A 165 -4.01 -1.98 -9.99
CA VAL A 165 -4.05 -2.51 -8.63
C VAL A 165 -5.25 -3.41 -8.44
N ALA A 166 -5.04 -4.54 -7.77
CA ALA A 166 -6.09 -5.34 -7.16
C ALA A 166 -6.14 -4.99 -5.67
N GLY A 167 -7.25 -4.49 -5.21
CA GLY A 167 -7.50 -4.20 -3.81
C GLY A 167 -8.58 -5.12 -3.23
N TYR A 168 -8.54 -5.33 -1.94
CA TYR A 168 -9.46 -6.19 -1.23
C TYR A 168 -10.13 -5.42 -0.10
N TRP A 169 -11.44 -5.42 -0.11
CA TRP A 169 -12.26 -4.89 0.96
C TRP A 169 -12.72 -6.05 1.84
N ASN A 170 -12.42 -5.95 3.13
CA ASN A 170 -12.87 -6.91 4.13
C ASN A 170 -13.48 -6.16 5.30
N ASP A 171 -14.78 -6.22 5.44
CA ASP A 171 -15.55 -5.68 6.56
C ASP A 171 -15.60 -4.15 6.68
N SER A 172 -14.47 -3.48 6.81
CA SER A 172 -14.41 -2.03 7.00
C SER A 172 -13.20 -1.38 6.34
N VAL A 173 -12.21 -2.17 5.92
CA VAL A 173 -10.92 -1.64 5.46
C VAL A 173 -10.56 -2.19 4.10
N PHE A 174 -10.03 -1.30 3.27
CA PHE A 174 -9.41 -1.62 1.99
C PHE A 174 -7.92 -1.91 2.18
N ILE A 175 -7.44 -2.95 1.52
CA ILE A 175 -6.02 -3.29 1.44
C ILE A 175 -5.59 -3.59 0.01
N PRO A 176 -4.41 -3.13 -0.45
CA PRO A 176 -3.85 -3.53 -1.74
C PRO A 176 -3.33 -4.96 -1.68
N VAL A 177 -3.62 -5.77 -2.72
CA VAL A 177 -3.30 -7.20 -2.75
C VAL A 177 -2.28 -7.55 -3.82
N ASP A 178 -2.42 -7.00 -5.01
CA ASP A 178 -1.51 -7.23 -6.14
C ASP A 178 -1.51 -5.99 -7.05
N PHE A 179 -0.47 -5.84 -7.86
CA PHE A 179 -0.38 -4.74 -8.82
C PHE A 179 0.44 -5.12 -10.04
N SER A 180 0.32 -4.33 -11.11
CA SER A 180 1.21 -4.37 -12.27
C SER A 180 1.41 -3.00 -12.88
N PHE A 181 2.61 -2.77 -13.40
CA PHE A 181 2.89 -1.59 -14.21
C PHE A 181 2.54 -1.87 -15.67
N HIS A 182 1.95 -0.88 -16.32
CA HIS A 182 1.63 -0.91 -17.74
C HIS A 182 2.11 0.37 -18.41
N ARG A 183 2.42 0.27 -19.69
CA ARG A 183 2.78 1.41 -20.54
C ARG A 183 1.95 1.41 -21.80
N GLU A 184 1.82 2.58 -22.41
CA GLU A 184 1.28 2.70 -23.75
C GLU A 184 2.40 2.38 -24.74
N TYR A 185 2.26 1.26 -25.48
CA TYR A 185 3.34 0.74 -26.32
C TYR A 185 3.19 1.06 -27.81
N LYS A 186 1.99 1.42 -28.26
CA LYS A 186 1.74 1.59 -29.68
C LYS A 186 2.36 2.87 -30.24
N ASP A 187 3.24 2.70 -31.21
CA ASP A 187 3.72 3.73 -32.11
C ASP A 187 2.57 4.08 -33.10
N ASN A 188 1.57 4.76 -32.60
CA ASN A 188 0.47 5.24 -33.43
C ASN A 188 0.71 6.70 -33.76
N GLN A 189 1.17 6.98 -34.96
CA GLN A 189 1.47 8.32 -35.47
C GLN A 189 0.29 9.31 -35.32
N LYS A 190 -0.94 8.81 -35.24
CA LYS A 190 -2.16 9.62 -35.03
C LYS A 190 -2.46 9.97 -33.57
N LYS A 191 -1.82 9.33 -32.60
CA LYS A 191 -2.09 9.55 -31.19
C LYS A 191 -0.81 9.95 -30.44
N LYS A 192 -0.89 11.00 -29.60
CA LYS A 192 0.24 11.58 -28.85
C LYS A 192 0.68 10.71 -27.65
N TYR A 193 0.40 9.41 -27.64
CA TYR A 193 0.82 8.49 -26.59
C TYR A 193 1.94 7.54 -27.03
N GLY A 194 2.55 6.85 -26.09
CA GLY A 194 3.69 5.98 -26.35
C GLY A 194 5.02 6.72 -26.40
N LEU A 195 6.01 6.15 -27.05
CA LEU A 195 7.33 6.72 -27.26
C LEU A 195 7.74 6.58 -28.71
N SER A 196 8.50 7.55 -29.21
CA SER A 196 9.20 7.44 -30.49
C SER A 196 10.30 6.36 -30.41
N LYS A 197 10.68 5.79 -31.55
CA LYS A 197 11.80 4.83 -31.64
C LYS A 197 13.09 5.36 -31.02
N LYS A 198 13.38 6.68 -31.20
CA LYS A 198 14.54 7.37 -30.63
C LYS A 198 14.49 7.44 -29.12
N GLU A 199 13.34 7.81 -28.54
CA GLU A 199 13.15 7.86 -27.08
C GLU A 199 13.22 6.47 -26.46
N TYR A 200 12.63 5.45 -27.11
CA TYR A 200 12.68 4.07 -26.66
C TYR A 200 14.11 3.50 -26.62
N LYS A 201 14.96 3.82 -27.64
CA LYS A 201 16.36 3.41 -27.65
C LYS A 201 17.18 4.01 -26.49
N ARG A 202 16.81 5.20 -26.02
CA ARG A 202 17.49 5.91 -24.92
C ARG A 202 17.10 5.40 -23.52
N GLN A 203 16.05 4.63 -23.40
CA GLN A 203 15.64 4.09 -22.10
C GLN A 203 16.68 3.12 -21.56
N LYS A 204 16.83 3.11 -20.23
CA LYS A 204 17.58 2.05 -19.56
C LYS A 204 16.98 0.68 -19.91
N LYS A 205 17.85 -0.25 -20.14
CA LYS A 205 17.50 -1.65 -20.43
C LYS A 205 18.26 -2.54 -19.46
N THR A 206 17.53 -3.13 -18.54
CA THR A 206 18.12 -4.07 -17.59
C THR A 206 18.04 -5.48 -18.16
N LYS A 207 19.19 -6.18 -18.24
CA LYS A 207 19.21 -7.61 -18.61
C LYS A 207 18.56 -8.41 -17.49
N ARG A 208 17.63 -9.30 -17.83
CA ARG A 208 16.92 -10.19 -16.89
C ARG A 208 16.91 -11.61 -17.43
N GLU A 209 17.26 -12.54 -16.59
CA GLU A 209 17.07 -13.96 -16.93
C GLU A 209 15.57 -14.28 -16.95
N SER A 210 15.11 -15.01 -17.97
CA SER A 210 13.69 -15.28 -18.20
C SER A 210 13.00 -16.04 -17.06
N LYS A 211 13.76 -16.83 -16.31
CA LYS A 211 13.29 -17.63 -15.16
C LYS A 211 13.04 -16.80 -13.92
N LEU A 212 13.67 -15.62 -13.77
CA LEU A 212 13.58 -14.80 -12.58
C LEU A 212 12.20 -14.13 -12.41
N PRO A 213 11.76 -13.90 -11.18
CA PRO A 213 10.45 -13.28 -10.88
C PRO A 213 10.26 -11.94 -11.58
N VAL A 214 11.30 -11.11 -11.62
CA VAL A 214 11.26 -9.76 -12.23
C VAL A 214 11.05 -9.80 -13.74
N ALA A 215 11.51 -10.85 -14.43
CA ALA A 215 11.29 -10.99 -15.87
C ALA A 215 9.80 -11.16 -16.20
N LYS A 216 9.05 -11.87 -15.35
CA LYS A 216 7.58 -12.00 -15.48
C LYS A 216 6.91 -10.63 -15.28
N ARG A 217 7.36 -9.85 -14.31
CA ARG A 217 6.86 -8.48 -14.05
C ARG A 217 7.14 -7.53 -15.21
N TYR A 218 8.32 -7.63 -15.82
CA TYR A 218 8.67 -6.83 -16.99
C TYR A 218 7.78 -7.15 -18.21
N LYS A 219 7.42 -8.42 -18.43
CA LYS A 219 6.50 -8.82 -19.51
C LYS A 219 5.10 -8.21 -19.34
N GLU A 220 4.66 -7.96 -18.09
CA GLU A 220 3.35 -7.35 -17.79
C GLU A 220 3.24 -5.92 -18.32
N LEU A 221 4.35 -5.17 -18.47
CA LEU A 221 4.34 -3.80 -18.99
C LEU A 221 3.61 -3.66 -20.34
N ASN A 222 3.73 -4.66 -21.19
CA ASN A 222 3.16 -4.64 -22.55
C ASN A 222 1.89 -5.49 -22.68
N ALA A 223 1.52 -6.21 -21.63
CA ALA A 223 0.34 -7.06 -21.63
C ALA A 223 -0.93 -6.23 -21.50
N LYS A 224 -2.06 -6.73 -22.00
CA LYS A 224 -3.36 -6.11 -21.79
C LYS A 224 -3.72 -6.12 -20.29
N LYS A 225 -4.16 -4.98 -19.75
CA LYS A 225 -4.57 -4.87 -18.35
C LYS A 225 -5.63 -5.90 -17.96
N THR A 226 -6.58 -6.18 -18.84
CA THR A 226 -7.64 -7.18 -18.62
C THR A 226 -7.09 -8.60 -18.47
N ASP A 227 -6.06 -8.98 -19.24
CA ASP A 227 -5.45 -10.30 -19.11
C ASP A 227 -4.63 -10.41 -17.82
N ILE A 228 -3.94 -9.35 -17.44
CA ILE A 228 -3.21 -9.30 -16.15
C ILE A 228 -4.20 -9.33 -14.97
N LEU A 229 -5.32 -8.64 -15.06
CA LEU A 229 -6.40 -8.67 -14.06
C LEU A 229 -6.90 -10.12 -13.85
N VAL A 230 -7.14 -10.86 -14.92
CA VAL A 230 -7.52 -12.29 -14.84
C VAL A 230 -6.42 -13.11 -14.13
N GLN A 231 -5.15 -12.85 -14.43
CA GLN A 231 -4.04 -13.52 -13.75
C GLN A 231 -3.93 -13.13 -12.26
N MET A 232 -4.20 -11.87 -11.90
CA MET A 232 -4.25 -11.42 -10.51
C MET A 232 -5.35 -12.17 -9.76
N PHE A 233 -6.55 -12.26 -10.34
CA PHE A 233 -7.66 -13.00 -9.74
C PHE A 233 -7.34 -14.49 -9.54
N LYS A 234 -6.72 -15.15 -10.54
CA LYS A 234 -6.25 -16.54 -10.40
C LYS A 234 -5.28 -16.70 -9.22
N ARG A 235 -4.30 -15.79 -9.08
CA ARG A 235 -3.34 -15.83 -7.96
C ARG A 235 -4.02 -15.66 -6.61
N ILE A 236 -4.99 -14.75 -6.52
CA ILE A 236 -5.76 -14.51 -5.29
C ILE A 236 -6.55 -15.76 -4.89
N LYS A 237 -7.22 -16.42 -5.84
CA LYS A 237 -7.94 -17.69 -5.60
C LYS A 237 -6.99 -18.82 -5.19
N GLN A 238 -5.81 -18.93 -5.84
CA GLN A 238 -4.77 -19.90 -5.46
C GLN A 238 -4.27 -19.72 -4.01
N ARG A 239 -4.32 -18.50 -3.48
CA ARG A 239 -3.99 -18.20 -2.09
C ARG A 239 -5.15 -18.43 -1.12
N LYS A 240 -6.28 -18.97 -1.61
CA LYS A 240 -7.50 -19.24 -0.82
C LYS A 240 -8.05 -17.97 -0.14
N ILE A 241 -7.93 -16.82 -0.80
CA ILE A 241 -8.57 -15.59 -0.36
C ILE A 241 -10.02 -15.64 -0.86
N GLU A 242 -10.95 -15.57 0.07
CA GLU A 242 -12.38 -15.59 -0.23
C GLU A 242 -12.82 -14.25 -0.83
N VAL A 243 -13.63 -14.31 -1.88
CA VAL A 243 -14.17 -13.14 -2.58
C VAL A 243 -15.61 -13.44 -2.93
N ASP A 244 -16.51 -12.57 -2.50
CA ASP A 244 -17.95 -12.66 -2.82
C ASP A 244 -18.28 -11.82 -4.06
N TYR A 245 -17.70 -10.62 -4.16
CA TYR A 245 -17.94 -9.68 -5.26
C TYR A 245 -16.66 -9.14 -5.87
N ILE A 246 -16.68 -8.96 -7.19
CA ILE A 246 -15.66 -8.19 -7.92
C ILE A 246 -16.29 -6.89 -8.39
N LEU A 247 -15.64 -5.75 -8.08
CA LEU A 247 -16.16 -4.43 -8.38
C LEU A 247 -15.30 -3.72 -9.42
N PHE A 248 -15.94 -3.17 -10.45
CA PHE A 248 -15.29 -2.47 -11.56
C PHE A 248 -15.87 -1.10 -11.83
N ASP A 249 -15.06 -0.27 -12.47
CA ASP A 249 -15.53 0.89 -13.20
C ASP A 249 -16.00 0.52 -14.63
N SER A 250 -16.43 1.51 -15.41
CA SER A 250 -16.91 1.30 -16.77
C SER A 250 -15.82 0.86 -17.77
N TRP A 251 -14.55 1.10 -17.47
CA TRP A 251 -13.45 0.72 -18.35
C TRP A 251 -13.18 -0.80 -18.32
N PHE A 252 -13.29 -1.38 -17.14
CA PHE A 252 -13.06 -2.82 -16.93
C PHE A 252 -14.31 -3.67 -17.16
N THR A 253 -15.51 -3.09 -17.10
CA THR A 253 -16.75 -3.86 -17.23
C THR A 253 -17.04 -4.21 -18.69
N SER A 254 -16.31 -5.19 -19.23
CA SER A 254 -16.59 -5.82 -20.51
C SER A 254 -17.08 -7.24 -20.30
N ILE A 255 -18.04 -7.67 -21.13
CA ILE A 255 -18.62 -9.01 -20.98
C ILE A 255 -17.58 -10.13 -21.13
N SER A 256 -16.65 -9.97 -22.06
CA SER A 256 -15.54 -10.92 -22.24
C SER A 256 -14.70 -11.08 -20.98
N LEU A 257 -14.47 -9.99 -20.21
CA LEU A 257 -13.77 -10.07 -18.93
C LEU A 257 -14.64 -10.71 -17.86
N VAL A 258 -15.93 -10.32 -17.77
CA VAL A 258 -16.90 -10.92 -16.84
C VAL A 258 -16.96 -12.44 -17.04
N SER A 259 -17.14 -12.92 -18.27
CA SER A 259 -17.16 -14.35 -18.59
C SER A 259 -15.88 -15.08 -18.19
N LYS A 260 -14.69 -14.47 -18.46
CA LYS A 260 -13.41 -15.06 -18.05
C LYS A 260 -13.27 -15.21 -16.53
N LEU A 261 -13.78 -14.25 -15.77
CA LEU A 261 -13.72 -14.29 -14.29
C LEU A 261 -14.69 -15.31 -13.70
N LEU A 262 -15.93 -15.38 -14.21
CA LEU A 262 -16.91 -16.37 -13.80
C LEU A 262 -16.44 -17.80 -14.08
N LYS A 263 -15.75 -18.04 -15.21
CA LYS A 263 -15.11 -19.35 -15.50
C LYS A 263 -14.02 -19.75 -14.51
N ILE A 264 -13.38 -18.79 -13.82
CA ILE A 264 -12.38 -19.09 -12.76
C ILE A 264 -13.09 -19.45 -11.45
N SER A 265 -14.19 -18.80 -11.13
CA SER A 265 -14.95 -19.03 -9.90
C SER A 265 -16.41 -18.66 -10.13
N ALA A 266 -17.26 -19.66 -10.25
CA ALA A 266 -18.70 -19.48 -10.45
C ALA A 266 -19.40 -18.85 -9.22
N ASN A 267 -18.79 -18.98 -8.03
CA ASN A 267 -19.35 -18.46 -6.77
C ASN A 267 -19.06 -16.98 -6.53
N VAL A 268 -18.44 -16.29 -7.50
CA VAL A 268 -18.11 -14.85 -7.38
C VAL A 268 -19.07 -14.06 -8.23
N ASN A 269 -19.66 -13.03 -7.64
CA ASN A 269 -20.51 -12.10 -8.37
C ASN A 269 -19.74 -10.86 -8.82
N ILE A 270 -20.21 -10.23 -9.87
CA ILE A 270 -19.57 -9.05 -10.46
C ILE A 270 -20.57 -7.88 -10.46
N ILE A 271 -20.12 -6.74 -9.93
CA ILE A 271 -20.88 -5.48 -10.02
C ILE A 271 -19.96 -4.43 -10.68
N GLY A 272 -20.45 -3.81 -11.74
CA GLY A 272 -19.67 -2.82 -12.46
C GLY A 272 -20.50 -1.80 -13.21
N MET A 273 -19.90 -0.62 -13.44
CA MET A 273 -20.51 0.37 -14.33
C MET A 273 -20.45 -0.14 -15.78
N TYR A 274 -21.56 -0.01 -16.50
CA TYR A 274 -21.69 -0.51 -17.86
C TYR A 274 -21.86 0.63 -18.86
N LYS A 275 -21.29 0.47 -20.05
CA LYS A 275 -21.27 1.54 -21.06
C LYS A 275 -22.68 1.78 -21.63
N TYR A 276 -23.02 3.04 -21.84
CA TYR A 276 -24.33 3.50 -22.26
C TYR A 276 -24.78 3.00 -23.64
N ASN A 277 -23.82 2.75 -24.54
CA ASN A 277 -24.10 2.24 -25.89
C ASN A 277 -24.05 0.69 -25.97
N SER A 278 -23.82 0.00 -24.85
CA SER A 278 -23.76 -1.46 -24.85
C SER A 278 -25.14 -2.07 -24.98
N LYS A 279 -25.20 -3.26 -25.58
CA LYS A 279 -26.40 -4.02 -25.84
C LYS A 279 -26.72 -4.97 -24.68
N VAL A 280 -27.99 -5.21 -24.46
CA VAL A 280 -28.54 -6.17 -23.49
C VAL A 280 -29.81 -6.79 -24.05
N LYS A 281 -30.07 -8.05 -23.75
CA LYS A 281 -31.30 -8.72 -24.15
C LYS A 281 -32.28 -8.70 -22.96
N ILE A 282 -33.48 -8.18 -23.19
CA ILE A 282 -34.58 -8.17 -22.22
C ILE A 282 -35.75 -8.96 -22.82
N GLY A 283 -36.10 -10.09 -22.23
CA GLY A 283 -36.96 -11.05 -22.87
C GLY A 283 -36.38 -11.49 -24.23
N ASN A 284 -37.14 -11.40 -25.28
CA ASN A 284 -36.70 -11.76 -26.63
C ASN A 284 -36.11 -10.58 -27.46
N THR A 285 -36.04 -9.38 -26.89
CA THR A 285 -35.60 -8.17 -27.62
C THR A 285 -34.22 -7.71 -27.18
N GLU A 286 -33.36 -7.45 -28.17
CA GLU A 286 -32.07 -6.82 -27.95
C GLU A 286 -32.23 -5.28 -27.90
N ASN A 287 -31.75 -4.66 -26.84
CA ASN A 287 -31.84 -3.23 -26.61
C ASN A 287 -30.46 -2.67 -26.27
N THR A 288 -30.17 -1.46 -26.67
CA THR A 288 -29.08 -0.68 -26.06
C THR A 288 -29.55 -0.09 -24.72
N ILE A 289 -28.60 0.16 -23.83
CA ILE A 289 -28.90 0.86 -22.57
C ILE A 289 -29.59 2.21 -22.82
N LYS A 290 -29.22 2.89 -23.91
CA LYS A 290 -29.87 4.14 -24.37
C LYS A 290 -31.35 3.96 -24.69
N GLN A 291 -31.72 2.86 -25.35
CA GLN A 291 -33.10 2.52 -25.66
C GLN A 291 -33.92 2.19 -24.42
N LEU A 292 -33.33 1.38 -23.48
CA LEU A 292 -33.98 1.06 -22.21
C LEU A 292 -34.34 2.30 -21.39
N ARG A 293 -33.52 3.35 -21.43
CA ARG A 293 -33.82 4.63 -20.77
C ARG A 293 -35.06 5.30 -21.31
N LYS A 294 -35.32 5.14 -22.61
CA LYS A 294 -36.45 5.78 -23.29
C LYS A 294 -37.78 5.05 -23.08
N GLN A 295 -37.74 3.81 -22.61
CA GLN A 295 -38.96 3.03 -22.34
C GLN A 295 -39.77 3.66 -21.21
N LYS A 296 -41.09 3.64 -21.35
CA LYS A 296 -42.04 4.12 -20.34
C LYS A 296 -42.07 3.16 -19.15
N LYS A 297 -41.12 3.31 -18.24
CA LYS A 297 -41.05 2.56 -16.98
C LYS A 297 -41.09 3.49 -15.80
N LYS A 298 -41.82 3.11 -14.73
CA LYS A 298 -41.94 3.90 -13.50
C LYS A 298 -40.56 4.16 -12.89
N LEU A 299 -40.19 5.42 -12.77
CA LEU A 299 -38.95 5.85 -12.14
C LEU A 299 -39.05 5.67 -10.62
N LYS A 300 -38.15 4.88 -10.05
CA LYS A 300 -38.06 4.63 -8.61
C LYS A 300 -37.04 5.62 -7.98
N ARG A 301 -37.20 5.89 -6.68
CA ARG A 301 -36.27 6.71 -5.91
C ARG A 301 -35.76 5.97 -4.69
N SER A 302 -34.45 5.92 -4.52
CA SER A 302 -33.82 5.52 -3.27
C SER A 302 -33.54 6.79 -2.44
N ARG A 303 -34.20 6.92 -1.29
CA ARG A 303 -33.95 8.01 -0.34
C ARG A 303 -32.56 7.85 0.31
N LYS A 304 -32.19 6.60 0.66
CA LYS A 304 -30.91 6.27 1.30
C LYS A 304 -29.69 6.75 0.53
N TYR A 305 -29.70 6.64 -0.81
CA TYR A 305 -28.57 7.01 -1.67
C TYR A 305 -28.82 8.29 -2.47
N ASN A 306 -30.02 8.86 -2.37
CA ASN A 306 -30.45 10.04 -3.13
C ASN A 306 -30.30 9.88 -4.66
N PHE A 307 -30.67 8.70 -5.18
CA PHE A 307 -30.68 8.37 -6.59
C PHE A 307 -32.09 8.06 -7.09
N TYR A 308 -32.38 8.49 -8.32
CA TYR A 308 -33.47 7.97 -9.12
C TYR A 308 -32.95 6.81 -9.96
N TYR A 309 -33.74 5.73 -10.11
CA TYR A 309 -33.30 4.56 -10.85
C TYR A 309 -34.42 3.85 -11.60
N LEU A 310 -34.01 3.18 -12.69
CA LEU A 310 -34.79 2.15 -13.38
C LEU A 310 -34.09 0.81 -13.20
N ALA A 311 -34.82 -0.25 -12.97
CA ALA A 311 -34.28 -1.59 -12.79
C ALA A 311 -34.86 -2.55 -13.83
N TYR A 312 -33.98 -3.32 -14.47
CA TYR A 312 -34.29 -4.34 -15.45
C TYR A 312 -33.56 -5.63 -15.08
N LYS A 313 -34.14 -6.77 -15.48
CA LYS A 313 -33.44 -8.05 -15.54
C LYS A 313 -33.25 -8.41 -17.00
N GLY A 314 -32.09 -8.91 -17.36
CA GLY A 314 -31.80 -9.26 -18.75
C GLY A 314 -30.55 -10.12 -18.87
N LEU A 315 -30.19 -10.41 -20.10
CA LEU A 315 -29.02 -11.19 -20.48
C LEU A 315 -28.01 -10.29 -21.20
N ILE A 316 -26.75 -10.47 -20.89
CA ILE A 316 -25.64 -9.95 -21.67
C ILE A 316 -24.81 -11.14 -22.12
N ASP A 317 -24.83 -11.42 -23.42
CA ASP A 317 -24.53 -12.75 -23.96
C ASP A 317 -25.39 -13.80 -23.21
N ASP A 318 -24.80 -14.80 -22.58
CA ASP A 318 -25.53 -15.84 -21.82
C ASP A 318 -25.51 -15.59 -20.30
N ILE A 319 -25.13 -14.40 -19.85
CA ILE A 319 -25.01 -14.08 -18.42
C ILE A 319 -26.24 -13.28 -17.97
N GLU A 320 -26.98 -13.83 -17.01
CA GLU A 320 -28.06 -13.10 -16.36
C GLU A 320 -27.54 -11.93 -15.53
N VAL A 321 -28.17 -10.78 -15.66
CA VAL A 321 -27.79 -9.58 -14.92
C VAL A 321 -28.99 -8.75 -14.50
N ASN A 322 -28.88 -8.14 -13.31
CA ASN A 322 -29.66 -6.97 -12.97
C ASN A 322 -29.01 -5.72 -13.56
N ILE A 323 -29.80 -4.88 -14.16
CA ILE A 323 -29.37 -3.64 -14.80
C ILE A 323 -30.05 -2.47 -14.09
N PHE A 324 -29.27 -1.59 -13.49
CA PHE A 324 -29.74 -0.39 -12.82
C PHE A 324 -29.27 0.85 -13.57
N LEU A 325 -30.21 1.57 -14.19
CA LEU A 325 -29.94 2.89 -14.74
C LEU A 325 -30.18 3.90 -13.63
N ILE A 326 -29.16 4.67 -13.27
CA ILE A 326 -29.16 5.56 -12.11
C ILE A 326 -28.85 6.98 -12.51
N ARG A 327 -29.46 7.95 -11.81
CA ARG A 327 -29.09 9.36 -11.91
C ARG A 327 -29.24 10.09 -10.59
N ARG A 328 -28.40 11.06 -10.34
CA ARG A 328 -28.49 11.93 -9.18
C ARG A 328 -29.39 13.13 -9.49
N GLY A 329 -30.44 13.27 -8.72
CA GLY A 329 -31.44 14.32 -8.95
C GLY A 329 -32.28 14.14 -10.24
N LYS A 330 -33.16 15.07 -10.54
CA LYS A 330 -34.06 15.03 -11.71
C LYS A 330 -33.34 15.29 -13.04
N ARG A 331 -32.24 16.04 -13.05
CA ARG A 331 -31.50 16.50 -14.25
C ARG A 331 -30.09 15.90 -14.39
N GLY A 332 -29.65 15.03 -13.45
CA GLY A 332 -28.32 14.42 -13.46
C GLY A 332 -28.05 13.50 -14.66
N ALA A 333 -26.78 13.33 -14.99
CA ALA A 333 -26.36 12.36 -16.01
C ALA A 333 -26.76 10.93 -15.60
N TRP A 334 -27.11 10.12 -16.60
CA TRP A 334 -27.42 8.72 -16.39
C TRP A 334 -26.16 7.87 -16.40
N HIS A 335 -26.06 6.99 -15.43
CA HIS A 335 -25.07 5.94 -15.35
C HIS A 335 -25.77 4.59 -15.29
N THR A 336 -25.07 3.55 -15.66
CA THR A 336 -25.60 2.18 -15.62
C THR A 336 -24.69 1.32 -14.77
N ILE A 337 -25.27 0.56 -13.84
CA ILE A 337 -24.59 -0.46 -13.07
C ILE A 337 -25.24 -1.80 -13.38
N ILE A 338 -24.42 -2.81 -13.65
CA ILE A 338 -24.87 -4.20 -13.80
C ILE A 338 -24.39 -5.03 -12.62
N SER A 339 -25.19 -6.04 -12.28
CA SER A 339 -24.84 -7.05 -11.26
C SER A 339 -25.16 -8.43 -11.80
N THR A 340 -24.22 -9.37 -11.71
CA THR A 340 -24.48 -10.79 -11.99
C THR A 340 -25.25 -11.46 -10.85
N ASP A 341 -25.25 -10.88 -9.65
CA ASP A 341 -26.16 -11.29 -8.59
C ASP A 341 -27.55 -10.69 -8.83
N THR A 342 -28.43 -11.50 -9.35
CA THR A 342 -29.82 -11.11 -9.68
C THR A 342 -30.76 -11.08 -8.49
N SER A 343 -30.33 -11.52 -7.32
CA SER A 343 -31.08 -11.46 -6.06
C SER A 343 -31.07 -10.06 -5.42
N LEU A 344 -30.05 -9.25 -5.73
CA LEU A 344 -29.85 -7.94 -5.13
C LEU A 344 -30.91 -6.92 -5.56
N ASN A 345 -31.52 -6.27 -4.58
CA ASN A 345 -32.27 -5.05 -4.85
C ASN A 345 -31.30 -3.85 -5.03
N PHE A 346 -31.82 -2.69 -5.45
CA PHE A 346 -31.03 -1.50 -5.72
C PHE A 346 -30.18 -1.05 -4.51
N ASN A 347 -30.78 -1.03 -3.31
CA ASN A 347 -30.08 -0.54 -2.13
C ASN A 347 -28.96 -1.49 -1.68
N GLN A 348 -29.19 -2.78 -1.78
CA GLN A 348 -28.17 -3.81 -1.50
C GLN A 348 -27.01 -3.71 -2.48
N MET A 349 -27.32 -3.63 -3.79
CA MET A 349 -26.31 -3.46 -4.82
C MET A 349 -25.48 -2.19 -4.60
N MET A 350 -26.12 -1.05 -4.30
CA MET A 350 -25.43 0.20 -4.02
C MET A 350 -24.55 0.14 -2.76
N ASN A 351 -25.01 -0.60 -1.72
CA ASN A 351 -24.23 -0.81 -0.50
C ASN A 351 -22.90 -1.54 -0.78
N ILE A 352 -22.94 -2.50 -1.69
CA ILE A 352 -21.74 -3.22 -2.11
C ILE A 352 -20.89 -2.35 -3.06
N TYR A 353 -21.50 -1.77 -4.08
CA TYR A 353 -20.79 -1.04 -5.14
C TYR A 353 -20.07 0.22 -4.64
N LYS A 354 -20.59 0.93 -3.63
CA LYS A 354 -19.92 2.10 -3.04
C LYS A 354 -18.51 1.78 -2.51
N LYS A 355 -18.23 0.53 -2.14
CA LYS A 355 -16.93 0.08 -1.65
C LYS A 355 -15.84 0.19 -2.73
N ARG A 356 -16.22 0.26 -4.03
CA ARG A 356 -15.29 0.51 -5.12
C ARG A 356 -14.48 1.80 -4.91
N TRP A 357 -15.10 2.82 -4.32
CA TRP A 357 -14.43 4.11 -4.07
C TRP A 357 -13.20 4.00 -3.16
N SER A 358 -13.11 2.98 -2.34
CA SER A 358 -11.98 2.80 -1.41
C SER A 358 -10.62 2.65 -2.11
N ILE A 359 -10.58 2.17 -3.35
CA ILE A 359 -9.33 2.09 -4.12
C ILE A 359 -8.82 3.48 -4.53
N GLU A 360 -9.74 4.43 -4.80
CA GLU A 360 -9.39 5.81 -5.12
C GLU A 360 -8.83 6.54 -3.87
N VAL A 361 -9.43 6.27 -2.70
CA VAL A 361 -8.90 6.74 -1.40
C VAL A 361 -7.50 6.19 -1.17
N PHE A 362 -7.31 4.89 -1.35
CA PHE A 362 -5.97 4.27 -1.27
C PHE A 362 -4.96 4.95 -2.20
N PHE A 363 -5.31 5.21 -3.47
CA PHE A 363 -4.40 5.88 -4.39
C PHE A 363 -4.01 7.27 -3.90
N LYS A 364 -4.96 8.03 -3.35
CA LYS A 364 -4.69 9.35 -2.77
C LYS A 364 -3.74 9.25 -1.59
N GLU A 365 -4.07 8.45 -0.61
CA GLU A 365 -3.30 8.30 0.64
C GLU A 365 -1.90 7.73 0.37
N ALA A 366 -1.79 6.67 -0.42
CA ALA A 366 -0.50 6.06 -0.75
C ALA A 366 0.44 7.02 -1.50
N LYS A 367 -0.10 7.88 -2.39
CA LYS A 367 0.70 8.90 -3.09
C LYS A 367 1.11 10.04 -2.18
N GLN A 368 0.22 10.49 -1.32
CA GLN A 368 0.45 11.66 -0.45
C GLN A 368 1.32 11.30 0.76
N LEU A 369 1.00 10.21 1.45
CA LEU A 369 1.60 9.84 2.73
C LEU A 369 2.81 8.92 2.57
N LEU A 370 2.69 7.87 1.75
CA LEU A 370 3.69 6.81 1.64
C LEU A 370 4.66 6.98 0.47
N GLY A 371 4.45 8.00 -0.38
CA GLY A 371 5.33 8.26 -1.51
C GLY A 371 5.19 7.29 -2.67
N LEU A 372 4.02 6.68 -2.86
CA LEU A 372 3.73 5.83 -4.03
C LEU A 372 4.03 6.58 -5.34
N GLY A 373 4.89 6.00 -6.16
CA GLY A 373 5.30 6.57 -7.43
C GLY A 373 6.44 7.60 -7.36
N LYS A 374 6.91 8.01 -6.18
CA LYS A 374 7.98 9.03 -6.01
C LYS A 374 9.41 8.48 -6.20
N SER A 375 9.59 7.19 -6.42
CA SER A 375 10.91 6.61 -6.66
C SER A 375 11.59 7.27 -7.88
N GLN A 376 12.84 7.70 -7.72
CA GLN A 376 13.66 8.34 -8.78
C GLN A 376 14.51 7.32 -9.56
N SER A 377 14.46 6.05 -9.19
CA SER A 377 15.26 5.02 -9.85
C SER A 377 14.89 4.87 -11.32
N THR A 378 15.92 4.77 -12.17
CA THR A 378 15.75 4.45 -13.59
C THR A 378 15.48 2.97 -13.85
N ASN A 379 15.65 2.10 -12.85
CA ASN A 379 15.44 0.66 -12.95
C ASN A 379 13.99 0.28 -12.58
N LEU A 380 13.30 -0.45 -13.44
CA LEU A 380 11.93 -0.92 -13.20
C LEU A 380 11.85 -1.87 -11.99
N ASP A 381 12.87 -2.69 -11.75
CA ASP A 381 12.86 -3.63 -10.62
C ASP A 381 12.79 -2.89 -9.28
N VAL A 382 13.50 -1.75 -9.18
CA VAL A 382 13.41 -0.85 -8.02
C VAL A 382 12.03 -0.20 -7.91
N GLN A 383 11.41 0.18 -9.04
CA GLN A 383 10.05 0.73 -9.03
C GLN A 383 9.05 -0.30 -8.48
N ILE A 384 9.20 -1.58 -8.88
CA ILE A 384 8.37 -2.70 -8.39
C ILE A 384 8.61 -2.93 -6.90
N ALA A 385 9.86 -2.99 -6.47
CA ALA A 385 10.23 -3.18 -5.08
C ALA A 385 9.65 -2.06 -4.19
N GLN A 386 9.87 -0.80 -4.57
CA GLN A 386 9.38 0.36 -3.83
C GLN A 386 7.85 0.39 -3.75
N THR A 387 7.17 0.08 -4.85
CA THR A 387 5.69 -0.01 -4.83
C THR A 387 5.21 -1.12 -3.90
N THR A 388 5.90 -2.26 -3.86
CA THR A 388 5.60 -3.33 -2.91
C THR A 388 5.76 -2.87 -1.47
N ILE A 389 6.86 -2.17 -1.16
CA ILE A 389 7.11 -1.60 0.17
C ILE A 389 5.99 -0.61 0.54
N ASN A 390 5.60 0.29 -0.37
CA ASN A 390 4.50 1.24 -0.10
C ASN A 390 3.16 0.51 0.19
N MET A 391 2.87 -0.58 -0.51
CA MET A 391 1.67 -1.37 -0.23
C MET A 391 1.73 -2.07 1.13
N ILE A 392 2.90 -2.58 1.51
CA ILE A 392 3.09 -3.19 2.84
C ILE A 392 2.97 -2.12 3.94
N GLN A 393 3.52 -0.93 3.73
CA GLN A 393 3.34 0.22 4.64
C GLN A 393 1.86 0.55 4.82
N TYR A 394 1.08 0.55 3.73
CA TYR A 394 -0.35 0.77 3.81
C TYR A 394 -1.08 -0.34 4.60
N LEU A 395 -0.68 -1.60 4.45
CA LEU A 395 -1.21 -2.70 5.27
C LEU A 395 -0.97 -2.48 6.76
N LEU A 396 0.23 -2.04 7.15
CA LEU A 396 0.58 -1.78 8.55
C LEU A 396 -0.29 -0.66 9.13
N VAL A 397 -0.36 0.48 8.45
CA VAL A 397 -1.18 1.62 8.88
C VAL A 397 -2.66 1.25 8.93
N SER A 398 -3.16 0.52 7.93
CA SER A 398 -4.55 0.06 7.88
C SER A 398 -4.89 -0.90 9.02
N LEU A 399 -3.95 -1.73 9.47
CA LEU A 399 -4.18 -2.62 10.62
C LEU A 399 -4.32 -1.83 11.90
N LYS A 400 -3.44 -0.85 12.14
CA LYS A 400 -3.53 0.05 13.30
C LYS A 400 -4.80 0.89 13.28
N TYR A 401 -5.15 1.44 12.12
CA TYR A 401 -6.40 2.18 11.92
C TYR A 401 -7.63 1.35 12.33
N ARG A 402 -7.61 0.05 12.05
CA ARG A 402 -8.69 -0.86 12.42
C ARG A 402 -8.75 -1.18 13.91
N GLN A 403 -7.63 -1.13 14.61
CA GLN A 403 -7.54 -1.42 16.06
C GLN A 403 -7.87 -0.21 16.92
N GLN A 404 -7.70 0.99 16.42
CA GLN A 404 -7.85 2.25 17.15
C GLN A 404 -8.98 3.09 16.53
N ALA A 405 -9.66 3.87 17.37
CA ALA A 405 -10.73 4.76 16.93
C ALA A 405 -10.17 6.04 16.30
N TYR A 406 -9.65 5.94 15.08
CA TYR A 406 -9.26 7.10 14.29
C TYR A 406 -10.33 7.46 13.26
N GLU A 407 -10.53 8.77 13.04
CA GLU A 407 -11.45 9.23 12.00
C GLU A 407 -10.88 9.01 10.58
N THR A 408 -9.56 9.19 10.42
CA THR A 408 -8.88 9.09 9.11
C THR A 408 -7.51 8.44 9.22
N ILE A 409 -7.09 7.78 8.13
CA ILE A 409 -5.72 7.25 7.99
C ILE A 409 -4.68 8.38 7.98
N ASP A 410 -5.01 9.55 7.45
CA ASP A 410 -4.13 10.73 7.45
C ASP A 410 -3.85 11.21 8.89
N GLY A 411 -4.87 11.26 9.74
CA GLY A 411 -4.71 11.58 11.17
C GLY A 411 -3.78 10.59 11.86
N LEU A 412 -4.08 9.31 11.74
CA LEU A 412 -3.22 8.24 12.27
C LEU A 412 -1.77 8.33 11.77
N PHE A 413 -1.56 8.61 10.48
CA PHE A 413 -0.22 8.74 9.92
C PHE A 413 0.55 9.92 10.53
N LYS A 414 -0.12 11.04 10.77
CA LYS A 414 0.48 12.22 11.41
C LYS A 414 0.88 11.93 12.85
N ASP A 415 0.03 11.23 13.58
CA ASP A 415 0.32 10.85 14.97
C ASP A 415 1.49 9.87 15.07
N ILE A 416 1.54 8.85 14.23
CA ILE A 416 2.69 7.93 14.16
C ILE A 416 3.97 8.69 13.82
N LYS A 417 3.90 9.67 12.92
CA LYS A 417 5.05 10.47 12.54
C LYS A 417 5.50 11.40 13.67
N GLN A 418 4.56 12.01 14.37
CA GLN A 418 4.83 12.88 15.51
C GLN A 418 5.48 12.09 16.66
N ASP A 419 4.91 10.95 17.02
CA ASP A 419 5.47 10.01 17.99
C ASP A 419 6.92 9.62 17.65
N PHE A 420 7.18 9.32 16.36
CA PHE A 420 8.53 9.03 15.90
C PHE A 420 9.49 10.22 16.05
N ILE A 421 9.02 11.45 15.84
CA ILE A 421 9.82 12.68 15.96
C ILE A 421 10.11 12.98 17.42
N GLU A 422 9.12 12.87 18.29
CA GLU A 422 9.21 13.14 19.73
C GLU A 422 10.19 12.16 20.39
N HIS A 423 10.03 10.86 20.15
CA HIS A 423 10.95 9.84 20.66
C HIS A 423 12.41 10.11 20.23
N LYS A 424 12.59 10.53 19.01
CA LYS A 424 13.92 10.88 18.50
C LYS A 424 14.50 12.15 19.10
N LEU A 425 13.66 13.13 19.40
CA LEU A 425 14.11 14.36 20.03
C LEU A 425 14.54 14.09 21.47
N ASP A 426 13.75 13.34 22.22
CA ASP A 426 14.03 12.97 23.60
C ASP A 426 15.33 12.13 23.72
N GLU A 427 15.51 11.14 22.83
CA GLU A 427 16.78 10.39 22.74
C GLU A 427 18.00 11.29 22.52
N ARG A 428 17.89 12.32 21.67
CA ARG A 428 18.98 13.27 21.38
C ARG A 428 19.28 14.19 22.55
N ILE A 429 18.25 14.68 23.18
CA ILE A 429 18.38 15.52 24.38
C ILE A 429 19.12 14.71 25.45
N MET A 430 18.76 13.43 25.63
CA MET A 430 19.40 12.54 26.58
C MET A 430 20.87 12.27 26.24
N ILE A 431 21.19 12.01 24.97
CA ILE A 431 22.59 11.85 24.56
C ILE A 431 23.38 13.12 24.87
N ALA A 432 22.84 14.30 24.55
CA ALA A 432 23.47 15.58 24.83
C ALA A 432 23.64 15.83 26.34
N ILE A 433 22.65 15.45 27.17
CA ILE A 433 22.74 15.53 28.64
C ILE A 433 23.82 14.60 29.17
N VAL A 434 23.87 13.36 28.70
CA VAL A 434 24.90 12.37 29.11
C VAL A 434 26.30 12.85 28.69
N GLU A 435 26.45 13.41 27.50
CA GLU A 435 27.73 14.01 27.05
C GLU A 435 28.12 15.22 27.91
N LEU A 436 27.16 16.08 28.23
CA LEU A 436 27.37 17.24 29.13
C LEU A 436 27.78 16.79 30.53
N ILE A 437 27.07 15.83 31.11
CA ILE A 437 27.40 15.24 32.43
C ILE A 437 28.81 14.65 32.39
N SER A 438 29.19 13.93 31.35
CA SER A 438 30.54 13.37 31.20
C SER A 438 31.63 14.44 31.14
N VAL A 439 31.35 15.61 30.54
CA VAL A 439 32.27 16.77 30.52
C VAL A 439 32.32 17.42 31.89
N LEU A 440 31.19 17.59 32.57
CA LEU A 440 31.16 18.20 33.91
C LEU A 440 31.89 17.31 34.93
N GLU A 441 31.78 16.01 34.85
CA GLU A 441 32.50 15.06 35.69
C GLU A 441 34.02 15.12 35.50
N PHE A 442 34.47 15.41 34.31
CA PHE A 442 35.91 15.66 34.01
C PHE A 442 36.43 16.98 34.64
N ILE A 443 35.54 17.97 34.82
CA ILE A 443 35.89 19.31 35.28
C ILE A 443 35.71 19.44 36.81
N ILE A 444 34.74 18.76 37.39
CA ILE A 444 34.34 18.89 38.81
C ILE A 444 34.82 17.64 39.59
N VAL A 445 35.72 17.86 40.54
CA VAL A 445 36.15 16.83 41.50
C VAL A 445 35.00 16.53 42.46
N ASP A 446 34.64 15.27 42.65
CA ASP A 446 33.55 14.77 43.51
C ASP A 446 32.12 14.96 42.93
N PHE A 447 31.95 14.92 41.60
CA PHE A 447 30.65 14.95 40.95
C PHE A 447 29.95 13.57 41.03
N ASP A 448 28.79 13.51 41.70
CA ASP A 448 27.97 12.31 41.80
C ASP A 448 26.90 12.26 40.68
N ILE A 449 27.13 11.38 39.70
CA ILE A 449 26.22 11.20 38.55
C ILE A 449 24.86 10.65 39.00
N GLU A 450 24.81 9.71 39.95
CA GLU A 450 23.56 9.09 40.41
C GLU A 450 22.68 10.11 41.12
N ALA A 451 23.28 10.92 41.97
CA ALA A 451 22.60 12.00 42.62
C ALA A 451 22.10 13.08 41.65
N THR A 452 22.90 13.39 40.62
CA THR A 452 22.53 14.39 39.59
C THR A 452 21.40 13.90 38.70
N ILE A 453 21.44 12.65 38.24
CA ILE A 453 20.35 12.05 37.44
C ILE A 453 19.09 11.91 38.29
N SER A 454 19.19 11.48 39.53
CA SER A 454 18.07 11.37 40.45
C SER A 454 17.44 12.71 40.73
N ASN A 455 18.21 13.78 40.90
CA ASN A 455 17.73 15.14 41.07
C ASN A 455 17.07 15.70 39.81
N LEU A 456 17.64 15.45 38.61
CA LEU A 456 17.02 15.82 37.31
C LEU A 456 15.65 15.19 37.15
N ILE A 457 15.51 13.91 37.48
CA ILE A 457 14.22 13.19 37.45
C ILE A 457 13.23 13.79 38.47
N ARG A 458 13.68 14.14 39.67
CA ARG A 458 12.86 14.67 40.75
C ARG A 458 12.32 16.07 40.46
N TYR A 459 13.05 16.89 39.71
CA TYR A 459 12.67 18.26 39.37
C TYR A 459 11.85 18.42 38.09
N ASN A 460 11.74 17.36 37.27
CA ASN A 460 11.00 17.46 36.02
C ASN A 460 10.35 16.13 35.64
N GLU A 461 9.01 16.07 35.76
CA GLU A 461 8.18 14.91 35.42
C GLU A 461 8.43 14.38 33.99
N LYS A 462 8.90 15.24 33.08
CA LYS A 462 9.28 14.81 31.72
C LYS A 462 10.43 13.81 31.70
N PHE A 463 11.18 13.66 32.78
CA PHE A 463 12.24 12.66 32.90
C PHE A 463 11.79 11.35 33.56
N GLU A 464 10.50 11.19 33.93
CA GLU A 464 9.96 9.93 34.46
C GLU A 464 10.12 8.75 33.51
N PHE A 465 10.25 9.01 32.21
CA PHE A 465 10.54 7.95 31.24
C PHE A 465 11.88 7.26 31.50
N LEU A 466 12.86 7.93 32.16
CA LEU A 466 14.13 7.31 32.58
C LEU A 466 13.92 6.23 33.64
N ILE A 467 12.91 6.40 34.50
CA ILE A 467 12.54 5.38 35.49
C ILE A 467 11.97 4.15 34.78
N LYS A 468 11.10 4.36 33.78
CA LYS A 468 10.51 3.28 32.99
C LYS A 468 11.56 2.50 32.18
N ILE A 469 12.62 3.18 31.72
CA ILE A 469 13.76 2.55 31.06
C ILE A 469 14.52 1.67 32.04
N LYS A 470 14.80 2.16 33.26
CA LYS A 470 15.50 1.43 34.30
C LYS A 470 14.73 0.20 34.79
N GLU A 471 13.41 0.29 34.89
CA GLU A 471 12.52 -0.82 35.28
C GLU A 471 12.45 -1.91 34.20
N LYS A 472 12.45 -1.53 32.93
CA LYS A 472 12.42 -2.45 31.80
C LYS A 472 13.74 -3.25 31.64
N ASP A 473 14.87 -2.62 31.95
CA ASP A 473 16.19 -3.28 31.96
C ASP A 473 16.32 -4.29 33.11
N ASN A 474 15.72 -4.00 34.27
CA ASN A 474 15.66 -4.93 35.39
C ASN A 474 14.74 -6.14 35.09
N LEU A 475 13.65 -5.97 34.34
CA LEU A 475 12.79 -7.07 33.91
C LEU A 475 13.44 -7.96 32.85
N CYS A 476 14.26 -7.42 31.96
CA CYS A 476 15.05 -8.21 31.00
C CYS A 476 16.20 -9.00 31.67
N LYS A 477 16.75 -8.51 32.77
CA LYS A 477 17.79 -9.25 33.54
C LYS A 477 17.20 -10.32 34.46
N LEU A 478 15.91 -10.26 34.80
CA LEU A 478 15.19 -11.30 35.56
C LEU A 478 14.59 -12.40 34.65
N ALA A 479 14.54 -12.20 33.34
CA ALA A 479 14.01 -13.14 32.36
C ALA A 479 15.09 -13.84 31.53
N ALA A 480 16.37 -13.60 31.79
CA ALA A 480 17.55 -14.29 31.26
C ALA A 480 18.24 -15.12 32.33
#